data_942116455ceff77675db8a5ddddfe6a1
#
_entry.id   942116455ceff77675db8a5ddddfe6a1
#
_cell.length_a   1.000
_cell.length_b   1.000
_cell.length_c   1.000
_cell.angle_alpha   90.00
_cell.angle_beta   90.00
_cell.angle_gamma   90.00
#
_symmetry.space_group_name_H-M   'P 1'
#
loop_
_entity.id
_entity.type
_entity.pdbx_description
1 polymer ?
#
loop_
_entity_poly.entity_id
_entity_poly.type
_entity_poly.pdbx_seq_one_letter_code
_entity_poly.pdbx_strand_id
1 'polypeptide(L)'
;MFDVAIIGYGPVGSIMANLIAIKGHKILIIDANKGTSPTARAINTDGEQCRAFDLLGFAEEVVKNTGYIDKVSFTDAELNEIITQDQPLEVGAMGWPPQLLFYQPELEKIIRSSVESNKNIEIKEETILENFSIEKDKITPVSYTHLRAHETLAD
;
A
#
# COMPACT_ATOMS: atom_id res chain seq x y z
N MET A 1 -11.38 -6.00 -20.36
CA MET A 1 -10.09 -5.36 -20.68
C MET A 1 -9.83 -4.36 -19.57
N PHE A 2 -8.61 -4.26 -19.08
CA PHE A 2 -8.18 -3.31 -18.06
C PHE A 2 -7.45 -2.14 -18.71
N ASP A 3 -7.52 -0.98 -18.07
CA ASP A 3 -6.80 0.21 -18.51
C ASP A 3 -5.39 0.25 -17.92
N VAL A 4 -5.24 -0.28 -16.70
CA VAL A 4 -3.97 -0.32 -15.96
C VAL A 4 -3.80 -1.68 -15.30
N ALA A 5 -2.57 -2.21 -15.32
CA ALA A 5 -2.15 -3.34 -14.49
C ALA A 5 -1.12 -2.87 -13.46
N ILE A 6 -1.33 -3.20 -12.20
CA ILE A 6 -0.44 -2.88 -11.09
C ILE A 6 0.18 -4.18 -10.59
N ILE A 7 1.50 -4.22 -10.52
CA ILE A 7 2.23 -5.37 -10.01
C ILE A 7 2.68 -5.06 -8.59
N GLY A 8 2.08 -5.78 -7.64
CA GLY A 8 2.25 -5.59 -6.20
C GLY A 8 0.99 -5.05 -5.52
N TYR A 9 0.47 -5.82 -4.56
CA TYR A 9 -0.72 -5.46 -3.76
C TYR A 9 -0.33 -5.03 -2.34
N GLY A 10 0.82 -4.35 -2.21
CA GLY A 10 1.23 -3.66 -0.98
C GLY A 10 0.59 -2.27 -0.86
N PRO A 11 0.96 -1.47 0.17
CA PRO A 11 0.36 -0.16 0.42
C PRO A 11 0.36 0.77 -0.78
N VAL A 12 1.49 0.87 -1.49
CA VAL A 12 1.64 1.76 -2.66
C VAL A 12 0.73 1.32 -3.80
N GLY A 13 0.75 0.03 -4.16
CA GLY A 13 -0.09 -0.50 -5.25
C GLY A 13 -1.58 -0.37 -4.94
N SER A 14 -1.97 -0.59 -3.70
CA SER A 14 -3.35 -0.46 -3.23
C SER A 14 -3.86 0.98 -3.28
N ILE A 15 -3.06 1.95 -2.82
CA ILE A 15 -3.41 3.37 -2.87
C ILE A 15 -3.49 3.82 -4.33
N MET A 16 -2.50 3.47 -5.16
CA MET A 16 -2.49 3.81 -6.58
C MET A 16 -3.71 3.25 -7.31
N ALA A 17 -4.06 1.98 -7.06
CA ALA A 17 -5.24 1.35 -7.63
C ALA A 17 -6.52 2.13 -7.30
N ASN A 18 -6.72 2.48 -6.03
CA ASN A 18 -7.86 3.27 -5.60
C ASN A 18 -7.90 4.65 -6.27
N LEU A 19 -6.77 5.38 -6.28
CA LEU A 19 -6.69 6.73 -6.88
C LEU A 19 -6.97 6.73 -8.39
N ILE A 20 -6.59 5.69 -9.10
CA ILE A 20 -6.88 5.54 -10.52
C ILE A 20 -8.32 5.09 -10.73
N ALA A 21 -8.82 4.16 -9.91
CA ALA A 21 -10.17 3.62 -10.03
C ALA A 21 -11.26 4.65 -9.76
N ILE A 22 -11.07 5.63 -8.85
CA ILE A 22 -12.02 6.73 -8.64
C ILE A 22 -12.15 7.66 -9.85
N LYS A 23 -11.21 7.60 -10.80
CA LYS A 23 -11.29 8.30 -12.09
C LYS A 23 -12.03 7.47 -13.16
N GLY A 24 -12.56 6.31 -12.81
CA GLY A 24 -13.37 5.46 -13.67
C GLY A 24 -12.58 4.40 -14.47
N HIS A 25 -11.28 4.30 -14.28
CA HIS A 25 -10.45 3.30 -14.95
C HIS A 25 -10.61 1.90 -14.34
N LYS A 26 -10.47 0.87 -15.18
CA LYS A 26 -10.47 -0.53 -14.78
C LYS A 26 -9.05 -0.99 -14.48
N ILE A 27 -8.83 -1.50 -13.27
CA ILE A 27 -7.53 -1.85 -12.74
C ILE A 27 -7.43 -3.36 -12.54
N LEU A 28 -6.31 -3.94 -12.94
CA LEU A 28 -5.90 -5.27 -12.54
C LEU A 28 -4.72 -5.16 -11.56
N ILE A 29 -4.85 -5.74 -10.38
CA ILE A 29 -3.74 -5.90 -9.43
C ILE A 29 -3.27 -7.35 -9.50
N ILE A 30 -1.95 -7.55 -9.57
CA ILE A 30 -1.31 -8.86 -9.54
C ILE A 30 -0.31 -8.87 -8.38
N ASP A 31 -0.37 -9.87 -7.50
CA ASP A 31 0.63 -10.08 -6.45
C ASP A 31 1.02 -11.56 -6.36
N ALA A 32 2.31 -11.81 -6.19
CA ALA A 32 2.86 -13.15 -6.04
C ALA A 32 2.46 -13.81 -4.70
N ASN A 33 2.14 -13.00 -3.70
CA ASN A 33 1.80 -13.45 -2.36
C ASN A 33 0.30 -13.34 -2.13
N LYS A 34 -0.16 -13.98 -1.05
CA LYS A 34 -1.52 -13.85 -0.55
C LYS A 34 -1.54 -13.01 0.72
N GLY A 35 -2.50 -12.10 0.81
CA GLY A 35 -2.70 -11.29 2.01
C GLY A 35 -1.64 -10.21 2.21
N THR A 36 -1.61 -9.62 3.41
CA THR A 36 -0.66 -8.58 3.79
C THR A 36 0.69 -9.16 4.18
N SER A 37 1.76 -8.37 4.03
CA SER A 37 3.08 -8.78 4.51
C SER A 37 3.07 -8.96 6.03
N PRO A 38 3.58 -10.08 6.57
CA PRO A 38 3.67 -10.27 8.01
C PRO A 38 4.75 -9.38 8.65
N THR A 39 5.63 -8.82 7.84
CA THR A 39 6.74 -7.98 8.31
C THR A 39 6.44 -6.52 8.03
N ALA A 40 6.29 -5.73 9.09
CA ALA A 40 6.20 -4.28 8.99
C ALA A 40 7.56 -3.71 8.51
N ARG A 41 7.54 -2.95 7.41
CA ARG A 41 8.72 -2.28 6.83
C ARG A 41 8.63 -0.77 6.90
N ALA A 42 7.45 -0.24 7.20
CA ALA A 42 7.18 1.16 7.40
C ALA A 42 6.45 1.35 8.73
N ILE A 43 6.73 2.43 9.41
CA ILE A 43 6.18 2.72 10.75
C ILE A 43 5.53 4.09 10.85
N ASN A 44 5.78 4.99 9.89
CA ASN A 44 5.22 6.34 9.94
C ASN A 44 4.64 6.78 8.60
N THR A 45 3.73 7.72 8.68
CA THR A 45 3.11 8.42 7.55
C THR A 45 3.00 9.91 7.88
N ASP A 46 2.79 10.72 6.87
CA ASP A 46 2.70 12.16 7.00
C ASP A 46 1.33 12.71 6.59
N GLY A 47 1.14 14.01 6.78
CA GLY A 47 -0.09 14.69 6.41
C GLY A 47 -0.37 14.70 4.92
N GLU A 48 0.63 14.56 4.06
CA GLU A 48 0.44 14.48 2.61
C GLU A 48 -0.18 13.13 2.22
N GLN A 49 0.29 12.05 2.81
CA GLN A 49 -0.34 10.73 2.64
C GLN A 49 -1.76 10.70 3.20
N CYS A 50 -2.00 11.36 4.33
CA CYS A 50 -3.34 11.48 4.89
C CYS A 50 -4.32 12.20 3.95
N ARG A 51 -3.87 13.15 3.13
CA ARG A 51 -4.71 13.76 2.07
C ARG A 51 -5.11 12.75 0.99
N ALA A 52 -4.21 11.82 0.64
CA ALA A 52 -4.58 10.75 -0.28
C ALA A 52 -5.62 9.81 0.34
N PHE A 53 -5.48 9.48 1.61
CA PHE A 53 -6.48 8.70 2.35
C PHE A 53 -7.82 9.41 2.48
N ASP A 54 -7.80 10.75 2.67
CA ASP A 54 -8.99 11.59 2.74
C ASP A 54 -9.74 11.60 1.41
N LEU A 55 -9.02 11.78 0.30
CA LEU A 55 -9.60 11.69 -1.04
C LEU A 55 -10.25 10.33 -1.32
N LEU A 56 -9.76 9.27 -0.68
CA LEU A 56 -10.27 7.91 -0.77
C LEU A 56 -11.33 7.58 0.31
N GLY A 57 -11.59 8.49 1.26
CA GLY A 57 -12.65 8.41 2.24
C GLY A 57 -12.36 7.60 3.50
N PHE A 58 -11.08 7.26 3.79
CA PHE A 58 -10.72 6.49 4.97
C PHE A 58 -9.64 7.13 5.88
N ALA A 59 -9.31 8.41 5.69
CA ALA A 59 -8.29 9.08 6.48
C ALA A 59 -8.59 9.08 7.98
N GLU A 60 -9.83 9.35 8.38
CA GLU A 60 -10.21 9.35 9.79
C GLU A 60 -10.02 7.96 10.44
N GLU A 61 -10.30 6.88 9.71
CA GLU A 61 -10.10 5.52 10.19
C GLU A 61 -8.61 5.24 10.38
N VAL A 62 -7.75 5.67 9.44
CA VAL A 62 -6.30 5.57 9.57
C VAL A 62 -5.84 6.34 10.80
N VAL A 63 -6.20 7.61 10.94
CA VAL A 63 -5.77 8.46 12.06
C VAL A 63 -6.18 7.90 13.42
N LYS A 64 -7.38 7.31 13.54
CA LYS A 64 -7.84 6.65 14.78
C LYS A 64 -6.95 5.46 15.18
N ASN A 65 -6.30 4.81 14.21
CA ASN A 65 -5.45 3.64 14.41
C ASN A 65 -3.95 3.99 14.40
N THR A 66 -3.60 5.27 14.53
CA THR A 66 -2.21 5.75 14.57
C THR A 66 -1.87 6.39 15.91
N GLY A 67 -0.57 6.41 16.21
CA GLY A 67 -0.01 7.19 17.30
C GLY A 67 0.61 8.48 16.78
N TYR A 68 0.91 9.40 17.69
CA TYR A 68 1.58 10.65 17.38
C TYR A 68 3.06 10.58 17.71
N ILE A 69 3.87 11.29 16.94
CA ILE A 69 5.28 11.55 17.25
C ILE A 69 5.39 13.02 17.62
N ASP A 70 5.88 13.31 18.81
CA ASP A 70 6.13 14.69 19.28
C ASP A 70 7.57 15.12 19.04
N LYS A 71 8.48 14.15 18.91
CA LYS A 71 9.91 14.41 18.78
C LYS A 71 10.62 13.31 18.02
N VAL A 72 11.55 13.68 17.14
CA VAL A 72 12.47 12.76 16.46
C VAL A 72 13.90 13.21 16.75
N SER A 73 14.72 12.32 17.32
CA SER A 73 16.13 12.57 17.56
C SER A 73 16.99 11.63 16.73
N PHE A 74 17.99 12.20 16.08
CA PHE A 74 19.06 11.47 15.41
C PHE A 74 20.28 11.49 16.30
N THR A 75 20.86 10.33 16.53
CA THR A 75 22.01 10.15 17.43
C THR A 75 23.18 9.49 16.71
N ASP A 76 24.38 9.63 17.26
CA ASP A 76 25.54 8.82 16.89
C ASP A 76 25.43 7.38 17.46
N ALA A 77 26.47 6.58 17.26
CA ALA A 77 26.52 5.20 17.75
C ALA A 77 26.61 5.10 19.29
N GLU A 78 27.06 6.15 19.93
CA GLU A 78 27.15 6.29 21.38
C GLU A 78 25.90 6.90 22.03
N LEU A 79 24.82 7.12 21.19
CA LEU A 79 23.57 7.74 21.57
C LEU A 79 23.65 9.23 21.94
N ASN A 80 24.73 9.92 21.55
CA ASN A 80 24.78 11.38 21.69
C ASN A 80 23.88 12.01 20.62
N GLU A 81 23.09 12.99 21.02
CA GLU A 81 22.17 13.68 20.12
C GLU A 81 22.96 14.51 19.08
N ILE A 82 22.71 14.26 17.80
CA ILE A 82 23.25 15.03 16.68
C ILE A 82 22.27 16.14 16.30
N ILE A 83 21.00 15.79 16.16
CA ILE A 83 19.92 16.72 15.84
C ILE A 83 18.61 16.19 16.41
N THR A 84 17.82 17.10 16.94
CA THR A 84 16.46 16.80 17.39
C THR A 84 15.49 17.74 16.68
N GLN A 85 14.40 17.17 16.22
CA GLN A 85 13.32 17.85 15.57
C GLN A 85 12.03 17.64 16.35
N ASP A 86 11.46 18.72 16.87
CA ASP A 86 10.12 18.71 17.45
C ASP A 86 9.09 18.54 16.33
N GLN A 87 8.13 17.67 16.56
CA GLN A 87 7.01 17.44 15.65
C GLN A 87 5.75 18.07 16.24
N PRO A 88 5.17 19.08 15.59
CA PRO A 88 3.94 19.66 16.09
C PRO A 88 2.82 18.63 16.05
N LEU A 89 2.08 18.51 17.16
CA LEU A 89 0.91 17.63 17.25
C LEU A 89 -0.34 18.25 16.63
N GLU A 90 -0.26 19.51 16.28
CA GLU A 90 -1.35 20.26 15.67
C GLU A 90 -1.53 19.89 14.21
N VAL A 91 -2.72 20.18 13.69
CA VAL A 91 -3.01 20.02 12.26
C VAL A 91 -2.09 20.91 11.44
N GLY A 92 -1.30 20.31 10.57
CA GLY A 92 -0.37 21.02 9.70
C GLY A 92 -1.04 21.64 8.47
N ALA A 93 -0.21 22.22 7.59
CA ALA A 93 -0.66 22.86 6.35
C ALA A 93 -1.42 21.91 5.40
N MET A 94 -1.26 20.60 5.56
CA MET A 94 -1.96 19.58 4.78
C MET A 94 -3.34 19.23 5.31
N GLY A 95 -3.80 19.84 6.40
CA GLY A 95 -5.09 19.56 7.03
C GLY A 95 -5.07 18.33 7.94
N TRP A 96 -3.90 17.70 8.12
CA TRP A 96 -3.68 16.50 8.94
C TRP A 96 -2.43 16.67 9.81
N PRO A 97 -2.28 15.86 10.87
CA PRO A 97 -1.04 15.84 11.65
C PRO A 97 0.17 15.57 10.78
N PRO A 98 1.31 16.24 10.99
CA PRO A 98 2.47 16.15 10.11
C PRO A 98 3.19 14.80 10.18
N GLN A 99 3.08 14.09 11.30
CA GLN A 99 3.70 12.79 11.51
C GLN A 99 2.79 11.88 12.34
N LEU A 100 2.57 10.68 11.85
CA LEU A 100 1.75 9.67 12.49
C LEU A 100 2.48 8.33 12.47
N LEU A 101 2.50 7.64 13.61
CA LEU A 101 3.00 6.26 13.71
C LEU A 101 1.87 5.28 13.42
N PHE A 102 2.12 4.29 12.60
CA PHE A 102 1.17 3.23 12.31
C PHE A 102 1.78 1.84 12.45
N TYR A 103 0.91 0.86 12.65
CA TYR A 103 1.25 -0.55 12.49
C TYR A 103 0.85 -0.99 11.08
N GLN A 104 1.85 -1.28 10.24
CA GLN A 104 1.65 -1.51 8.80
C GLN A 104 0.55 -2.54 8.48
N PRO A 105 0.44 -3.70 9.13
CA PRO A 105 -0.63 -4.67 8.83
C PRO A 105 -2.04 -4.10 9.04
N GLU A 106 -2.25 -3.25 10.04
CA GLU A 106 -3.55 -2.62 10.27
C GLU A 106 -3.85 -1.54 9.21
N LEU A 107 -2.86 -0.72 8.86
CA LEU A 107 -3.00 0.24 7.79
C LEU A 107 -3.32 -0.46 6.46
N GLU A 108 -2.62 -1.55 6.14
CA GLU A 108 -2.88 -2.32 4.92
C GLU A 108 -4.29 -2.90 4.89
N LYS A 109 -4.84 -3.37 6.01
CA LYS A 109 -6.22 -3.86 6.08
C LYS A 109 -7.23 -2.76 5.69
N ILE A 110 -7.05 -1.55 6.22
CA ILE A 110 -7.91 -0.41 5.89
C ILE A 110 -7.85 -0.11 4.39
N ILE A 111 -6.64 0.01 3.84
CA ILE A 111 -6.43 0.33 2.42
C ILE A 111 -7.00 -0.78 1.53
N ARG A 112 -6.73 -2.06 1.85
CA ARG A 112 -7.24 -3.21 1.08
C ARG A 112 -8.75 -3.31 1.12
N SER A 113 -9.40 -3.05 2.24
CA SER A 113 -10.86 -3.01 2.33
C SER A 113 -11.47 -2.03 1.33
N SER A 114 -10.85 -0.86 1.13
CA SER A 114 -11.26 0.10 0.11
C SER A 114 -11.07 -0.46 -1.32
N VAL A 115 -9.94 -1.14 -1.59
CA VAL A 115 -9.68 -1.78 -2.89
C VAL A 115 -10.71 -2.86 -3.20
N GLU A 116 -10.94 -3.77 -2.25
CA GLU A 116 -11.85 -4.92 -2.38
C GLU A 116 -13.31 -4.51 -2.59
N SER A 117 -13.71 -3.36 -2.06
CA SER A 117 -15.06 -2.80 -2.26
C SER A 117 -15.25 -2.12 -3.62
N ASN A 118 -14.18 -1.87 -4.38
CA ASN A 118 -14.22 -1.12 -5.62
C ASN A 118 -14.42 -2.04 -6.83
N LYS A 119 -15.60 -1.97 -7.46
CA LYS A 119 -15.97 -2.79 -8.64
C LYS A 119 -15.10 -2.58 -9.89
N ASN A 120 -14.31 -1.52 -9.93
CA ASN A 120 -13.38 -1.25 -11.03
C ASN A 120 -12.03 -1.91 -10.84
N ILE A 121 -11.81 -2.60 -9.72
CA ILE A 121 -10.53 -3.25 -9.39
C ILE A 121 -10.73 -4.77 -9.35
N GLU A 122 -9.94 -5.48 -10.12
CA GLU A 122 -9.79 -6.94 -10.05
C GLU A 122 -8.45 -7.30 -9.41
N ILE A 123 -8.44 -8.23 -8.48
CA ILE A 123 -7.25 -8.64 -7.73
C ILE A 123 -6.92 -10.09 -8.08
N LYS A 124 -5.65 -10.34 -8.38
CA LYS A 124 -5.08 -11.69 -8.57
C LYS A 124 -3.88 -11.86 -7.65
N GLU A 125 -4.13 -12.44 -6.50
CA GLU A 125 -3.08 -12.88 -5.58
C GLU A 125 -2.53 -14.26 -6.02
N GLU A 126 -1.41 -14.69 -5.42
CA GLU A 126 -0.73 -15.94 -5.74
C GLU A 126 -0.41 -16.07 -7.24
N THR A 127 -0.20 -14.93 -7.90
CA THR A 127 0.02 -14.80 -9.33
C THR A 127 1.30 -14.04 -9.61
N ILE A 128 2.23 -14.67 -10.31
CA ILE A 128 3.52 -14.08 -10.66
C ILE A 128 3.46 -13.56 -12.09
N LEU A 129 3.86 -12.30 -12.28
CA LEU A 129 4.13 -11.76 -13.61
C LEU A 129 5.54 -12.20 -14.03
N GLU A 130 5.64 -13.05 -15.05
CA GLU A 130 6.93 -13.47 -15.58
C GLU A 130 7.48 -12.51 -16.63
N ASN A 131 6.61 -12.07 -17.51
CA ASN A 131 6.99 -11.23 -18.63
C ASN A 131 5.79 -10.43 -19.13
N PHE A 132 6.03 -9.50 -20.02
CA PHE A 132 5.00 -8.80 -20.77
C PHE A 132 5.46 -8.50 -22.19
N SER A 133 4.52 -8.47 -23.13
CA SER A 133 4.76 -8.02 -24.49
C SER A 133 4.07 -6.68 -24.73
N ILE A 134 4.70 -5.85 -25.53
CA ILE A 134 4.15 -4.55 -25.96
C ILE A 134 3.87 -4.65 -27.44
N GLU A 135 2.62 -4.55 -27.83
CA GLU A 135 2.16 -4.54 -29.22
C GLU A 135 1.39 -3.26 -29.50
N LYS A 136 2.01 -2.32 -30.23
CA LYS A 136 1.42 -1.01 -30.52
C LYS A 136 0.93 -0.30 -29.25
N ASP A 137 -0.38 -0.29 -29.01
CA ASP A 137 -1.01 0.40 -27.87
C ASP A 137 -1.49 -0.58 -26.79
N LYS A 138 -1.03 -1.82 -26.80
CA LYS A 138 -1.47 -2.85 -25.86
C LYS A 138 -0.30 -3.52 -25.16
N ILE A 139 -0.41 -3.66 -23.84
CA ILE A 139 0.48 -4.46 -23.03
C ILE A 139 -0.26 -5.76 -22.68
N THR A 140 0.38 -6.90 -22.96
CA THR A 140 -0.15 -8.22 -22.62
C THR A 140 0.75 -8.85 -21.57
N PRO A 141 0.30 -8.99 -20.31
CA PRO A 141 1.06 -9.67 -19.29
C PRO A 141 1.06 -11.18 -19.51
N VAL A 142 2.19 -11.83 -19.24
CA VAL A 142 2.34 -13.27 -19.13
C VAL A 142 2.49 -13.59 -17.66
N SER A 143 1.52 -14.27 -17.09
CA SER A 143 1.49 -14.59 -15.65
C SER A 143 1.08 -16.04 -15.45
N TYR A 144 1.54 -16.62 -14.34
CA TYR A 144 1.05 -17.91 -13.88
C TYR A 144 0.64 -17.85 -12.41
N THR A 145 -0.37 -18.62 -12.06
CA THR A 145 -0.76 -18.86 -10.69
C THR A 145 -0.02 -20.07 -10.15
N HIS A 146 0.55 -19.97 -8.96
CA HIS A 146 1.07 -21.13 -8.26
C HIS A 146 -0.09 -22.05 -7.85
N LEU A 147 -0.47 -22.98 -8.72
CA LEU A 147 -1.10 -24.20 -8.25
C LEU A 147 0.01 -24.97 -7.55
N ARG A 148 -0.04 -25.07 -6.21
CA ARG A 148 0.69 -26.13 -5.53
C ARG A 148 0.14 -27.44 -6.08
N ALA A 149 0.81 -28.02 -7.06
CA ALA A 149 0.68 -29.41 -7.34
C ALA A 149 1.08 -30.13 -6.04
N HIS A 150 0.13 -30.74 -5.37
CA HIS A 150 0.45 -31.85 -4.50
C HIS A 150 1.01 -32.92 -5.43
N GLU A 151 2.32 -32.92 -5.63
CA GLU A 151 3.01 -34.12 -6.09
C GLU A 151 2.81 -35.16 -5.00
N THR A 152 1.78 -35.95 -5.14
CA THR A 152 1.74 -37.25 -4.56
C THR A 152 2.82 -38.05 -5.30
N LEU A 153 3.99 -38.16 -4.69
CA LEU A 153 4.91 -39.24 -5.00
C LEU A 153 4.15 -40.52 -4.67
N ALA A 154 3.59 -41.13 -5.69
CA ALA A 154 3.19 -42.53 -5.64
C ALA A 154 4.43 -43.33 -6.02
N ASP A 155 4.98 -44.04 -5.04
CA ASP A 155 5.94 -45.16 -5.27
C ASP A 155 5.32 -46.27 -6.08
#